data_e1890101426c2ad91369a96e21c0f95e
#
_entry.id   e1890101426c2ad91369a96e21c0f95e
#
_cell.length_a   1.000
_cell.length_b   1.000
_cell.length_c   1.000
_cell.angle_alpha   90.00
_cell.angle_beta   90.00
_cell.angle_gamma   90.00
#
_symmetry.space_group_name_H-M   'P 1'
#
loop_
_entity.id
_entity.type
_entity.pdbx_description
1 polymer ?
#
loop_
_entity_poly.entity_id
_entity_poly.type
_entity_poly.pdbx_seq_one_letter_code
_entity_poly.pdbx_strand_id
1 'polypeptide(L)'
;LEELCRMKKPEAPLYVVRGNNDRGSWADRLPACLRFTLGGYRFLMVHDRRDLPEDPQDARVVIFGHSHRYLKEEREGRLWLNPGSCGRPRFGMELTVVRLSLEDSGLHTEKIVLAPAKRQKESGENNGPVTLEQIRLLMNLMDRGKQLDEIALKTGLNRQLAEQICRIRVTHPGVTAGGILDKMEVNKRWQR
;
A
#
# COMPACT_ATOMS: atom_id res chain seq x y z
N LEU A 1 -12.38 4.16 -13.22
CA LEU A 1 -11.81 5.31 -13.94
C LEU A 1 -12.90 6.15 -14.61
N GLU A 2 -13.83 5.55 -15.33
CA GLU A 2 -14.95 6.26 -16.00
C GLU A 2 -15.77 7.09 -15.03
N GLU A 3 -16.06 6.58 -13.85
CA GLU A 3 -16.80 7.30 -12.82
C GLU A 3 -16.04 8.54 -12.33
N LEU A 4 -14.73 8.44 -12.10
CA LEU A 4 -13.90 9.59 -11.77
C LEU A 4 -13.90 10.63 -12.89
N CYS A 5 -13.88 10.20 -14.14
CA CYS A 5 -13.98 11.10 -15.29
C CYS A 5 -15.33 11.83 -15.35
N ARG A 6 -16.41 11.18 -14.94
CA ARG A 6 -17.76 11.82 -14.88
C ARG A 6 -17.90 12.80 -13.72
N MET A 7 -17.28 12.50 -12.58
CA MET A 7 -17.42 13.30 -11.37
C MET A 7 -16.51 14.54 -11.34
N LYS A 8 -15.40 14.54 -12.08
CA LYS A 8 -14.53 15.72 -12.15
C LYS A 8 -15.20 16.88 -12.85
N LYS A 9 -14.84 18.12 -12.50
CA LYS A 9 -15.21 19.29 -13.28
C LYS A 9 -14.68 19.18 -14.71
N PRO A 10 -15.42 19.62 -15.74
CA PRO A 10 -15.00 19.46 -17.13
C PRO A 10 -13.59 19.99 -17.42
N GLU A 11 -13.26 21.14 -16.85
CA GLU A 11 -11.97 21.83 -17.03
C GLU A 11 -10.83 21.26 -16.18
N ALA A 12 -11.12 20.43 -15.17
CA ALA A 12 -10.09 19.89 -14.27
C ALA A 12 -9.34 18.73 -14.95
N PRO A 13 -8.01 18.73 -14.97
CA PRO A 13 -7.25 17.57 -15.44
C PRO A 13 -7.42 16.38 -14.49
N LEU A 14 -7.28 15.18 -15.02
CA LEU A 14 -7.20 13.94 -14.24
C LEU A 14 -5.90 13.23 -14.58
N TYR A 15 -5.00 13.15 -13.62
CA TYR A 15 -3.72 12.46 -13.74
C TYR A 15 -3.80 11.09 -13.07
N VAL A 16 -3.47 10.05 -13.80
CA VAL A 16 -3.56 8.66 -13.33
C VAL A 16 -2.34 7.88 -13.79
N VAL A 17 -1.78 7.09 -12.89
CA VAL A 17 -0.75 6.10 -13.22
C VAL A 17 -1.28 4.69 -13.01
N ARG A 18 -0.74 3.74 -13.75
CA ARG A 18 -1.09 2.33 -13.65
C ARG A 18 -0.58 1.74 -12.35
N GLY A 19 -1.47 1.05 -11.62
CA GLY A 19 -1.12 0.27 -10.43
C GLY A 19 -0.75 -1.17 -10.77
N ASN A 20 -0.08 -1.86 -9.85
CA ASN A 20 0.37 -3.24 -10.03
C ASN A 20 -0.77 -4.27 -10.17
N ASN A 21 -1.99 -3.92 -9.76
CA ASN A 21 -3.19 -4.77 -9.88
C ASN A 21 -4.11 -4.37 -11.04
N ASP A 22 -3.78 -3.30 -11.74
CA ASP A 22 -4.57 -2.85 -12.89
C ASP A 22 -4.27 -3.73 -14.09
N ARG A 23 -5.32 -4.33 -14.67
CA ARG A 23 -5.22 -5.30 -15.75
C ARG A 23 -6.29 -5.04 -16.81
N GLY A 24 -5.98 -5.45 -18.06
CA GLY A 24 -6.87 -5.30 -19.19
C GLY A 24 -6.63 -4.04 -20.00
N SER A 25 -7.26 -3.95 -21.15
CA SER A 25 -7.02 -2.92 -22.18
C SER A 25 -7.15 -1.47 -21.69
N TRP A 26 -7.95 -1.21 -20.67
CA TRP A 26 -8.06 0.11 -20.06
C TRP A 26 -6.80 0.49 -19.27
N ALA A 27 -6.20 -0.50 -18.57
CA ALA A 27 -5.01 -0.31 -17.77
C ALA A 27 -3.74 -0.15 -18.63
N ASP A 28 -3.71 -0.81 -19.79
CA ASP A 28 -2.58 -0.74 -20.71
C ASP A 28 -2.39 0.64 -21.31
N ARG A 29 -3.44 1.47 -21.27
CA ARG A 29 -3.41 2.88 -21.71
C ARG A 29 -2.91 3.84 -20.65
N LEU A 30 -2.74 3.37 -19.39
CA LEU A 30 -2.24 4.19 -18.30
C LEU A 30 -0.71 4.15 -18.25
N PRO A 31 -0.04 5.30 -18.09
CA PRO A 31 1.40 5.35 -17.93
C PRO A 31 1.83 4.74 -16.60
N ALA A 32 2.98 4.08 -16.55
CA ALA A 32 3.59 3.63 -15.29
C ALA A 32 4.20 4.81 -14.50
N CYS A 33 4.69 5.81 -15.24
CA CYS A 33 5.28 7.03 -14.69
C CYS A 33 4.70 8.23 -15.42
N LEU A 34 4.26 9.24 -14.69
CA LEU A 34 3.66 10.44 -15.25
C LEU A 34 4.37 11.69 -14.74
N ARG A 35 4.74 12.58 -15.66
CA ARG A 35 5.26 13.92 -15.38
C ARG A 35 4.25 14.96 -15.84
N PHE A 36 3.97 15.95 -15.01
CA PHE A 36 3.08 17.06 -15.36
C PHE A 36 3.43 18.33 -14.60
N THR A 37 2.93 19.44 -15.07
CA THR A 37 3.06 20.73 -14.39
C THR A 37 1.69 21.23 -13.99
N LEU A 38 1.57 21.69 -12.75
CA LEU A 38 0.35 22.29 -12.23
C LEU A 38 0.72 23.48 -11.31
N GLY A 39 0.13 24.63 -11.55
CA GLY A 39 0.42 25.86 -10.75
C GLY A 39 1.92 26.23 -10.70
N GLY A 40 2.66 26.02 -11.80
CA GLY A 40 4.09 26.30 -11.86
C GLY A 40 4.99 25.25 -11.22
N TYR A 41 4.44 24.25 -10.51
CA TYR A 41 5.21 23.16 -9.90
C TYR A 41 5.28 21.96 -10.83
N ARG A 42 6.44 21.31 -10.88
CA ARG A 42 6.65 20.06 -11.61
C ARG A 42 6.43 18.86 -10.71
N PHE A 43 5.59 17.95 -11.19
CA PHE A 43 5.18 16.73 -10.51
C PHE A 43 5.74 15.51 -11.23
N LEU A 44 6.12 14.52 -10.43
CA LEU A 44 6.43 13.17 -10.87
C LEU A 44 5.52 12.21 -10.09
N MET A 45 4.80 11.34 -10.79
CA MET A 45 3.89 10.38 -10.18
C MET A 45 4.16 8.97 -10.68
N VAL A 46 4.25 8.01 -9.74
CA VAL A 46 4.37 6.57 -9.99
C VAL A 46 3.46 5.81 -9.03
N HIS A 47 3.15 4.54 -9.34
CA HIS A 47 2.41 3.70 -8.39
C HIS A 47 3.29 3.22 -7.25
N ASP A 48 4.47 2.68 -7.53
CA ASP A 48 5.42 2.20 -6.52
C ASP A 48 6.67 3.08 -6.52
N ARG A 49 7.17 3.42 -5.34
CA ARG A 49 8.42 4.19 -5.19
C ARG A 49 9.62 3.52 -5.86
N ARG A 50 9.60 2.20 -6.00
CA ARG A 50 10.65 1.44 -6.69
C ARG A 50 10.68 1.65 -8.21
N ASP A 51 9.58 2.14 -8.76
CA ASP A 51 9.44 2.43 -10.20
C ASP A 51 9.87 3.86 -10.55
N LEU A 52 10.39 4.60 -9.57
CA LEU A 52 10.92 5.94 -9.81
C LEU A 52 12.16 5.85 -10.70
N PRO A 53 12.32 6.78 -11.67
CA PRO A 53 13.56 6.89 -12.40
C PRO A 53 14.70 7.25 -11.44
N GLU A 54 15.94 6.87 -11.78
CA GLU A 54 17.15 7.14 -10.98
C GLU A 54 17.29 8.63 -10.67
N ASP A 55 16.98 9.48 -11.65
CA ASP A 55 16.91 10.92 -11.47
C ASP A 55 15.46 11.42 -11.59
N PRO A 56 14.85 11.84 -10.48
CA PRO A 56 13.56 12.52 -10.51
C PRO A 56 13.61 13.89 -11.22
N GLN A 57 14.79 14.28 -11.71
CA GLN A 57 15.06 15.55 -12.38
C GLN A 57 14.61 16.75 -11.54
N ASP A 58 13.91 17.67 -12.16
CA ASP A 58 13.44 18.92 -11.58
C ASP A 58 12.05 18.82 -10.92
N ALA A 59 11.53 17.62 -10.69
CA ALA A 59 10.27 17.45 -10.00
C ALA A 59 10.34 18.01 -8.58
N ARG A 60 9.48 18.99 -8.28
CA ARG A 60 9.33 19.58 -6.94
C ARG A 60 8.47 18.70 -6.03
N VAL A 61 7.57 17.93 -6.62
CA VAL A 61 6.65 17.02 -5.91
C VAL A 61 6.73 15.65 -6.52
N VAL A 62 7.03 14.64 -5.71
CA VAL A 62 7.04 13.23 -6.07
C VAL A 62 5.89 12.53 -5.35
N ILE A 63 4.93 12.00 -6.13
CA ILE A 63 3.77 11.30 -5.60
C ILE A 63 3.91 9.81 -5.90
N PHE A 64 3.68 8.98 -4.89
CA PHE A 64 3.69 7.53 -5.04
C PHE A 64 2.67 6.87 -4.09
N GLY A 65 2.36 5.60 -4.31
CA GLY A 65 1.36 4.85 -3.56
C GLY A 65 1.89 3.51 -3.07
N HIS A 66 1.21 2.42 -3.46
CA HIS A 66 1.51 1.00 -3.26
C HIS A 66 1.48 0.53 -1.80
N SER A 67 2.18 1.19 -0.89
CA SER A 67 2.25 0.80 0.53
C SER A 67 0.95 1.03 1.31
N HIS A 68 0.02 1.82 0.77
CA HIS A 68 -1.21 2.27 1.41
C HIS A 68 -1.01 3.05 2.73
N ARG A 69 0.21 3.51 2.98
CA ARG A 69 0.55 4.27 4.19
C ARG A 69 0.80 5.71 3.83
N TYR A 70 0.14 6.61 4.56
CA TYR A 70 0.43 8.03 4.42
C TYR A 70 1.89 8.31 4.75
N LEU A 71 2.54 9.11 3.90
CA LEU A 71 3.89 9.62 4.12
C LEU A 71 3.98 11.02 3.52
N LYS A 72 4.56 11.94 4.28
CA LYS A 72 4.97 13.27 3.82
C LYS A 72 6.39 13.52 4.31
N GLU A 73 7.31 13.73 3.41
CA GLU A 73 8.71 14.05 3.70
C GLU A 73 9.18 15.15 2.76
N GLU A 74 9.99 16.06 3.28
CA GLU A 74 10.72 17.02 2.46
C GLU A 74 12.21 16.68 2.50
N ARG A 75 12.78 16.43 1.33
CA ARG A 75 14.20 16.12 1.17
C ARG A 75 14.75 16.88 -0.05
N GLU A 76 15.88 17.54 0.11
CA GLU A 76 16.57 18.23 -0.98
C GLU A 76 15.67 19.22 -1.74
N GLY A 77 14.84 19.94 -0.99
CA GLY A 77 13.89 20.89 -1.56
C GLY A 77 12.72 20.26 -2.33
N ARG A 78 12.50 18.96 -2.22
CA ARG A 78 11.45 18.18 -2.92
C ARG A 78 10.48 17.56 -1.91
N LEU A 79 9.19 17.67 -2.21
CA LEU A 79 8.15 17.01 -1.43
C LEU A 79 7.96 15.57 -1.93
N TRP A 80 8.10 14.60 -1.02
CA TRP A 80 7.79 13.19 -1.22
C TRP A 80 6.47 12.88 -0.54
N LEU A 81 5.48 12.44 -1.31
CA LEU A 81 4.10 12.30 -0.83
C LEU A 81 3.51 10.94 -1.21
N ASN A 82 3.09 10.19 -0.20
CA ASN A 82 2.18 9.07 -0.37
C ASN A 82 0.84 9.44 0.30
N PRO A 83 -0.26 9.60 -0.45
CA PRO A 83 -1.54 9.99 0.12
C PRO A 83 -2.20 8.92 0.99
N GLY A 84 -1.62 7.72 1.05
CA GLY A 84 -2.24 6.56 1.67
C GLY A 84 -3.15 5.81 0.70
N SER A 85 -4.30 5.38 1.17
CA SER A 85 -5.30 4.68 0.36
C SER A 85 -6.72 5.08 0.77
N CYS A 86 -7.56 5.35 -0.21
CA CYS A 86 -8.99 5.63 0.00
C CYS A 86 -9.89 4.47 -0.44
N GLY A 87 -9.30 3.33 -0.85
CA GLY A 87 -10.03 2.15 -1.29
C GLY A 87 -10.55 1.31 -0.13
N ARG A 88 -10.78 0.01 -0.38
CA ARG A 88 -11.23 -0.90 0.69
C ARG A 88 -10.21 -0.95 1.82
N PRO A 89 -10.66 -0.86 3.09
CA PRO A 89 -9.76 -0.97 4.24
C PRO A 89 -8.95 -2.27 4.17
N ARG A 90 -7.64 -2.13 4.27
CA ARG A 90 -6.70 -3.27 4.34
C ARG A 90 -5.91 -3.16 5.63
N PHE A 91 -5.74 -4.29 6.32
CA PHE A 91 -4.85 -4.40 7.48
C PHE A 91 -5.11 -3.39 8.63
N GLY A 92 -6.37 -2.95 8.79
CA GLY A 92 -6.73 -1.99 9.82
C GLY A 92 -6.12 -0.60 9.65
N MET A 93 -5.50 -0.31 8.50
CA MET A 93 -4.94 1.01 8.22
C MET A 93 -6.02 2.06 8.04
N GLU A 94 -5.67 3.30 8.33
CA GLU A 94 -6.55 4.44 8.04
C GLU A 94 -6.78 4.56 6.53
N LEU A 95 -7.98 5.00 6.18
CA LEU A 95 -8.27 5.44 4.82
C LEU A 95 -8.00 6.93 4.73
N THR A 96 -7.12 7.31 3.82
CA THR A 96 -6.67 8.69 3.68
C THR A 96 -6.64 9.13 2.23
N VAL A 97 -6.83 10.43 2.06
CA VAL A 97 -6.50 11.18 0.84
C VAL A 97 -5.71 12.42 1.26
N VAL A 98 -5.08 13.06 0.31
CA VAL A 98 -4.39 14.34 0.53
C VAL A 98 -5.00 15.40 -0.35
N ARG A 99 -5.32 16.55 0.25
CA ARG A 99 -5.54 17.79 -0.46
C ARG A 99 -4.20 18.50 -0.60
N LEU A 100 -3.85 18.86 -1.82
CA LEU A 100 -2.67 19.65 -2.11
C LEU A 100 -3.14 20.98 -2.67
N SER A 101 -2.79 22.08 -2.00
CA SER A 101 -3.13 23.44 -2.39
C SER A 101 -1.88 24.15 -2.87
N LEU A 102 -2.03 24.86 -3.98
CA LEU A 102 -0.99 25.71 -4.56
C LEU A 102 -1.44 27.15 -4.34
N GLU A 103 -0.75 27.86 -3.47
CA GLU A 103 -1.06 29.23 -3.06
C GLU A 103 0.16 30.13 -3.31
N ASP A 104 -0.01 31.43 -3.25
CA ASP A 104 1.09 32.40 -3.38
C ASP A 104 2.16 32.19 -2.29
N SER A 105 1.75 31.69 -1.12
CA SER A 105 2.64 31.32 0.00
C SER A 105 3.42 30.04 -0.24
N GLY A 106 3.07 29.26 -1.27
CA GLY A 106 3.72 28.00 -1.62
C GLY A 106 2.78 26.81 -1.72
N LEU A 107 3.34 25.63 -1.51
CA LEU A 107 2.65 24.36 -1.63
C LEU A 107 2.26 23.84 -0.23
N HIS A 108 0.96 23.64 -0.02
CA HIS A 108 0.40 23.16 1.23
C HIS A 108 -0.25 21.79 1.05
N THR A 109 -0.14 20.94 2.07
CA THR A 109 -0.73 19.60 2.07
C THR A 109 -1.56 19.40 3.31
N GLU A 110 -2.77 18.90 3.13
CA GLU A 110 -3.68 18.50 4.20
C GLU A 110 -3.99 17.00 4.08
N LYS A 111 -3.65 16.24 5.13
CA LYS A 111 -4.07 14.85 5.25
C LYS A 111 -5.53 14.80 5.67
N ILE A 112 -6.39 14.17 4.88
CA ILE A 112 -7.80 13.96 5.18
C ILE A 112 -8.01 12.49 5.52
N VAL A 113 -8.45 12.22 6.74
CA VAL A 113 -8.78 10.87 7.20
C VAL A 113 -10.24 10.59 6.88
N LEU A 114 -10.49 9.65 5.96
CA LEU A 114 -11.84 9.23 5.56
C LEU A 114 -12.42 8.20 6.54
N ALA A 115 -11.56 7.29 7.03
CA ALA A 115 -11.88 6.37 8.10
C ALA A 115 -10.62 6.12 8.93
N PRO A 116 -10.71 6.24 10.27
CA PRO A 116 -9.57 5.97 11.13
C PRO A 116 -9.16 4.50 11.04
N ALA A 117 -7.90 4.24 11.35
CA ALA A 117 -7.43 2.87 11.51
C ALA A 117 -8.35 2.15 12.51
N LYS A 118 -8.87 0.99 12.13
CA LYS A 118 -9.56 0.15 13.11
C LYS A 118 -8.51 -0.25 14.15
N ARG A 119 -8.69 0.18 15.40
CA ARG A 119 -7.97 -0.44 16.51
C ARG A 119 -8.26 -1.93 16.40
N GLN A 120 -7.25 -2.71 16.07
CA GLN A 120 -7.37 -4.15 16.20
C GLN A 120 -7.72 -4.39 17.67
N LYS A 121 -8.95 -4.85 17.95
CA LYS A 121 -9.17 -5.54 19.21
C LYS A 121 -8.13 -6.65 19.19
N GLU A 122 -7.21 -6.61 20.13
CA GLU A 122 -6.28 -7.69 20.38
C GLU A 122 -7.14 -8.94 20.65
N SER A 123 -7.45 -9.65 19.56
CA SER A 123 -8.07 -10.95 19.64
C SER A 123 -6.95 -11.89 20.06
N GLY A 124 -6.90 -12.16 21.38
CA GLY A 124 -6.07 -13.17 22.00
C GLY A 124 -4.57 -12.93 21.80
N GLU A 125 -3.93 -12.46 22.84
CA GLU A 125 -2.48 -12.48 23.00
C GLU A 125 -1.97 -13.93 22.93
N ASN A 126 -1.81 -14.44 21.71
CA ASN A 126 -0.96 -15.61 21.53
C ASN A 126 0.39 -15.10 21.06
N ASN A 127 1.15 -14.52 21.97
CA ASN A 127 2.54 -14.11 21.81
C ASN A 127 3.51 -15.30 21.87
N GLY A 128 3.00 -16.54 21.78
CA GLY A 128 3.80 -17.74 21.67
C GLY A 128 4.50 -17.87 20.30
N PRO A 129 5.55 -18.71 20.21
CA PRO A 129 6.19 -19.00 18.94
C PRO A 129 5.16 -19.64 17.98
N VAL A 130 5.18 -19.19 16.73
CA VAL A 130 4.33 -19.76 15.67
C VAL A 130 4.72 -21.21 15.45
N THR A 131 3.76 -22.12 15.43
CA THR A 131 4.00 -23.56 15.24
C THR A 131 3.86 -23.96 13.77
N LEU A 132 4.53 -25.05 13.39
CA LEU A 132 4.38 -25.63 12.05
C LEU A 132 2.93 -26.06 11.75
N GLU A 133 2.19 -26.49 12.77
CA GLU A 133 0.77 -26.88 12.62
C GLU A 133 -0.08 -25.68 12.27
N GLN A 134 0.12 -24.55 12.95
CA GLN A 134 -0.59 -23.30 12.64
C GLN A 134 -0.31 -22.85 11.21
N ILE A 135 0.95 -22.93 10.75
CA ILE A 135 1.31 -22.57 9.37
C ILE A 135 0.65 -23.55 8.37
N ARG A 136 0.64 -24.84 8.62
CA ARG A 136 -0.01 -25.83 7.76
C ARG A 136 -1.51 -25.59 7.66
N LEU A 137 -2.16 -25.33 8.80
CA LEU A 137 -3.60 -25.01 8.84
C LEU A 137 -3.89 -23.72 8.06
N LEU A 138 -3.07 -22.69 8.23
CA LEU A 138 -3.17 -21.43 7.51
C LEU A 138 -3.06 -21.66 5.99
N MET A 139 -2.06 -22.41 5.55
CA MET A 139 -1.87 -22.74 4.14
C MET A 139 -3.09 -23.45 3.55
N ASN A 140 -3.66 -24.42 4.26
CA ASN A 140 -4.86 -25.15 3.84
C ASN A 140 -6.09 -24.21 3.74
N LEU A 141 -6.24 -23.29 4.70
CA LEU A 141 -7.34 -22.31 4.67
C LEU A 141 -7.19 -21.32 3.50
N MET A 142 -5.96 -20.92 3.18
CA MET A 142 -5.68 -20.10 1.98
C MET A 142 -6.08 -20.83 0.69
N ASP A 143 -5.72 -22.12 0.56
CA ASP A 143 -6.04 -22.93 -0.62
C ASP A 143 -7.56 -23.11 -0.80
N ARG A 144 -8.32 -23.05 0.30
CA ARG A 144 -9.78 -23.04 0.31
C ARG A 144 -10.39 -21.66 0.09
N GLY A 145 -9.60 -20.64 -0.21
CA GLY A 145 -10.05 -19.27 -0.49
C GLY A 145 -10.61 -18.52 0.74
N LYS A 146 -10.23 -18.93 1.96
CA LYS A 146 -10.70 -18.28 3.18
C LYS A 146 -10.11 -16.89 3.35
N GLN A 147 -10.90 -15.99 3.93
CA GLN A 147 -10.47 -14.61 4.19
C GLN A 147 -9.50 -14.54 5.37
N LEU A 148 -8.61 -13.55 5.38
CA LEU A 148 -7.56 -13.41 6.38
C LEU A 148 -8.09 -13.40 7.83
N ASP A 149 -9.25 -12.77 8.07
CA ASP A 149 -9.85 -12.72 9.42
C ASP A 149 -10.31 -14.10 9.89
N GLU A 150 -10.89 -14.90 9.00
CA GLU A 150 -11.28 -16.27 9.28
C GLU A 150 -10.05 -17.17 9.51
N ILE A 151 -8.99 -16.96 8.73
CA ILE A 151 -7.72 -17.65 8.86
C ILE A 151 -7.08 -17.33 10.24
N ALA A 152 -6.97 -16.08 10.60
CA ALA A 152 -6.40 -15.67 11.88
C ALA A 152 -7.18 -16.28 13.06
N LEU A 153 -8.52 -16.22 12.99
CA LEU A 153 -9.39 -16.79 14.03
C LEU A 153 -9.19 -18.31 14.18
N LYS A 154 -9.18 -19.06 13.07
CA LYS A 154 -9.08 -20.53 13.08
C LYS A 154 -7.69 -21.04 13.45
N THR A 155 -6.66 -20.28 13.13
CA THR A 155 -5.26 -20.65 13.46
C THR A 155 -4.84 -20.20 14.85
N GLY A 156 -5.63 -19.34 15.51
CA GLY A 156 -5.26 -18.72 16.79
C GLY A 156 -4.07 -17.77 16.66
N LEU A 157 -3.67 -17.41 15.44
CA LEU A 157 -2.61 -16.43 15.20
C LEU A 157 -3.18 -15.03 15.27
N ASN A 158 -2.40 -14.09 15.79
CA ASN A 158 -2.76 -12.69 15.60
C ASN A 158 -2.77 -12.36 14.09
N ARG A 159 -3.61 -11.42 13.71
CA ARG A 159 -3.82 -11.05 12.31
C ARG A 159 -2.52 -10.68 11.57
N GLN A 160 -1.61 -10.01 12.25
CA GLN A 160 -0.35 -9.56 11.67
C GLN A 160 0.57 -10.74 11.31
N LEU A 161 0.66 -11.75 12.18
CA LEU A 161 1.40 -12.99 11.92
C LEU A 161 0.74 -13.79 10.79
N ALA A 162 -0.59 -13.93 10.81
CA ALA A 162 -1.31 -14.61 9.76
C ALA A 162 -1.07 -13.94 8.38
N GLU A 163 -1.12 -12.61 8.33
CA GLU A 163 -0.82 -11.84 7.13
C GLU A 163 0.61 -12.02 6.65
N GLN A 164 1.59 -11.97 7.55
CA GLN A 164 3.00 -12.18 7.22
C GLN A 164 3.21 -13.55 6.58
N ILE A 165 2.60 -14.60 7.13
CA ILE A 165 2.67 -15.96 6.59
C ILE A 165 2.01 -16.04 5.21
N CYS A 166 0.81 -15.45 5.04
CA CYS A 166 0.13 -15.38 3.76
C CYS A 166 1.00 -14.68 2.70
N ARG A 167 1.64 -13.57 3.06
CA ARG A 167 2.53 -12.83 2.16
C ARG A 167 3.71 -13.69 1.71
N ILE A 168 4.39 -14.38 2.66
CA ILE A 168 5.52 -15.27 2.32
C ILE A 168 5.07 -16.34 1.34
N ARG A 169 3.91 -16.97 1.57
CA ARG A 169 3.38 -18.00 0.66
C ARG A 169 3.10 -17.48 -0.74
N VAL A 170 2.49 -16.29 -0.85
CA VAL A 170 2.16 -15.69 -2.16
C VAL A 170 3.42 -15.27 -2.92
N THR A 171 4.42 -14.75 -2.22
CA THR A 171 5.67 -14.26 -2.84
C THR A 171 6.68 -15.37 -3.15
N HIS A 172 6.50 -16.57 -2.58
CA HIS A 172 7.38 -17.72 -2.78
C HIS A 172 6.56 -18.96 -3.15
N PRO A 173 6.14 -19.11 -4.41
CA PRO A 173 5.40 -20.27 -4.88
C PRO A 173 6.15 -21.57 -4.55
N GLY A 174 5.44 -22.56 -3.99
CA GLY A 174 6.04 -23.83 -3.59
C GLY A 174 6.73 -23.87 -2.23
N VAL A 175 6.74 -22.76 -1.48
CA VAL A 175 7.33 -22.76 -0.13
C VAL A 175 6.60 -23.74 0.80
N THR A 176 7.37 -24.51 1.56
CA THR A 176 6.84 -25.41 2.60
C THR A 176 6.54 -24.67 3.90
N ALA A 177 5.77 -25.29 4.80
CA ALA A 177 5.50 -24.71 6.12
C ALA A 177 6.78 -24.47 6.94
N GLY A 178 7.76 -25.37 6.83
CA GLY A 178 9.10 -25.19 7.42
C GLY A 178 9.83 -23.99 6.82
N GLY A 179 9.85 -23.89 5.50
CA GLY A 179 10.48 -22.77 4.81
C GLY A 179 9.83 -21.41 5.13
N ILE A 180 8.53 -21.37 5.44
CA ILE A 180 7.87 -20.16 5.94
C ILE A 180 8.38 -19.81 7.34
N LEU A 181 8.49 -20.80 8.23
CA LEU A 181 8.98 -20.61 9.60
C LEU A 181 10.41 -20.05 9.60
N ASP A 182 11.31 -20.65 8.80
CA ASP A 182 12.69 -20.20 8.64
C ASP A 182 12.77 -18.74 8.17
N LYS A 183 11.96 -18.38 7.17
CA LYS A 183 11.90 -16.99 6.67
C LYS A 183 11.37 -15.99 7.71
N MET A 184 10.47 -16.42 8.58
CA MET A 184 9.98 -15.59 9.68
C MET A 184 11.06 -15.35 10.74
N GLU A 185 11.87 -16.35 11.06
CA GLU A 185 12.97 -16.22 12.03
C GLU A 185 14.11 -15.35 11.51
N VAL A 186 14.45 -15.45 10.23
CA VAL A 186 15.43 -14.58 9.57
C VAL A 186 14.96 -13.13 9.63
N ASN A 187 13.68 -12.84 9.33
CA ASN A 187 13.15 -11.49 9.39
C ASN A 187 13.18 -10.89 10.81
N LYS A 188 13.06 -11.69 11.87
CA LYS A 188 13.21 -11.23 13.26
C LYS A 188 14.64 -10.80 13.60
N ARG A 189 15.66 -11.39 12.98
CA ARG A 189 17.07 -11.03 13.21
C ARG A 189 17.47 -9.68 12.58
N TRP A 190 16.78 -9.23 11.54
CA TRP A 190 17.06 -7.97 10.85
C TRP A 190 16.27 -6.77 11.39
N GLN A 191 15.37 -6.98 12.36
CA GLN A 191 14.59 -5.93 13.00
C GLN A 191 15.13 -5.53 14.39
N ARG A 192 16.27 -6.07 14.80
CA ARG A 192 17.04 -5.70 15.99
C ARG A 192 18.27 -4.91 15.54
#